data_cf846b4c298cca9f9fff233f055f8446
#
_entry.id   cf846b4c298cca9f9fff233f055f8446
#
_cell.length_a   1.000
_cell.length_b   1.000
_cell.length_c   1.000
_cell.angle_alpha   90.00
_cell.angle_beta   90.00
_cell.angle_gamma   90.00
#
_symmetry.space_group_name_H-M   'P 1'
#
loop_
_entity.id
_entity.type
_entity.pdbx_description
1 polymer ?
#
loop_
_entity_poly.entity_id
_entity_poly.type
_entity_poly.pdbx_seq_one_letter_code
_entity_poly.pdbx_strand_id
1 'polypeptide(L)'
;MCAAMYTPGSASFLGLGGGEDPAERPDHEMKFEPRKPEPIFESDGGRILQWRDPMMTHMGLMDARIVTVNQQSLLLPQYANSHRLLVVINGCACMGLVLPLGMKANIRKISKGEVIAVPRGMPMWIYNDGEEPCTFLTFANIRSPMMHGRHKYEAFHLSGAQSENRMGGILHGFSKEVLTEAMDVDKQTARRLVENQDGVAIVKISREQRQRRKEFGAADAEIEGGGLMADFGYQLEKVHRDIVHPRAGQLTVVNGYKLPVLKLLDMSLGCLKLQRRAMKAPGWLTNADHMIYCVKGNARVQVVWPSGKMACDVEMKKGDMMMVPKNYPVTMQAGDDGFDAAIVMNSHMPISMHLTGKDSVFSMIKPEVRMGAFKISEELDKRVHEENSRRHTAILLPPRERSPRDGEFGDEEVLVGDNEGTDAGSSSPSMDDVREAIWSMFEVA
;
A
#
# COMPACT_ATOMS: atom_id res chain seq x y z
N MET A 1 -43.81 29.45 29.94
CA MET A 1 -43.39 28.66 31.12
C MET A 1 -43.67 27.20 30.82
N CYS A 2 -42.68 26.46 30.47
CA CYS A 2 -42.56 25.00 30.58
C CYS A 2 -41.08 24.68 30.51
N ALA A 3 -40.49 24.53 31.68
CA ALA A 3 -39.15 23.96 31.83
C ALA A 3 -39.28 22.46 31.73
N ALA A 4 -38.75 21.84 30.67
CA ALA A 4 -38.56 20.41 30.58
C ALA A 4 -37.15 20.10 31.00
N MET A 5 -37.00 19.43 32.13
CA MET A 5 -35.75 18.83 32.61
C MET A 5 -35.30 17.76 31.62
N TYR A 6 -34.12 17.94 31.07
CA TYR A 6 -33.47 16.98 30.21
C TYR A 6 -32.71 16.00 31.09
N THR A 7 -33.23 14.81 31.27
CA THR A 7 -32.46 13.64 31.74
C THR A 7 -31.71 13.06 30.55
N PRO A 8 -30.43 12.65 30.67
CA PRO A 8 -29.73 11.99 29.59
C PRO A 8 -30.24 10.55 29.50
N GLY A 9 -31.28 10.38 28.69
CA GLY A 9 -31.79 9.08 28.30
C GLY A 9 -31.30 8.73 26.90
N SER A 10 -30.78 7.57 26.79
CA SER A 10 -30.36 6.87 25.59
C SER A 10 -31.30 7.14 24.40
N ALA A 11 -30.78 7.80 23.36
CA ALA A 11 -31.42 7.85 22.06
C ALA A 11 -31.29 6.46 21.41
N SER A 12 -32.32 5.64 21.53
CA SER A 12 -32.50 4.43 20.74
C SER A 12 -32.79 4.84 19.30
N PHE A 13 -31.84 4.61 18.42
CA PHE A 13 -32.04 4.67 16.97
C PHE A 13 -32.94 3.49 16.56
N LEU A 14 -34.01 3.76 15.84
CA LEU A 14 -35.02 2.81 15.40
C LEU A 14 -34.42 1.57 14.77
N GLY A 15 -34.68 0.41 15.40
CA GLY A 15 -34.26 -0.89 14.92
C GLY A 15 -35.05 -1.34 13.70
N LEU A 16 -34.34 -1.85 12.74
CA LEU A 16 -34.79 -2.83 11.78
C LEU A 16 -33.81 -4.01 11.78
N GLY A 17 -34.25 -5.15 12.31
CA GLY A 17 -33.61 -6.43 12.22
C GLY A 17 -32.62 -6.74 13.34
N GLY A 18 -32.85 -7.85 14.06
CA GLY A 18 -32.02 -8.37 15.14
C GLY A 18 -30.60 -8.70 14.70
N GLY A 19 -29.75 -7.70 14.68
CA GLY A 19 -28.30 -7.76 14.64
C GLY A 19 -27.79 -7.20 15.95
N GLU A 20 -26.83 -7.85 16.56
CA GLU A 20 -26.11 -7.37 17.73
C GLU A 20 -25.72 -5.91 17.55
N ASP A 21 -25.96 -5.09 18.58
CA ASP A 21 -25.66 -3.67 18.59
C ASP A 21 -24.19 -3.45 18.22
N PRO A 22 -23.87 -2.65 17.17
CA PRO A 22 -22.49 -2.35 16.81
C PRO A 22 -21.67 -1.71 17.95
N ALA A 23 -22.34 -1.20 19.00
CA ALA A 23 -21.71 -0.64 20.19
C ALA A 23 -21.13 -1.70 21.14
N GLU A 24 -21.50 -2.97 21.00
CA GLU A 24 -21.04 -4.08 21.85
C GLU A 24 -19.96 -4.97 21.21
N ARG A 25 -19.40 -4.64 20.06
CA ARG A 25 -18.15 -5.28 19.64
C ARG A 25 -17.08 -4.84 20.63
N PRO A 26 -16.49 -5.77 21.38
CA PRO A 26 -15.51 -5.38 22.39
C PRO A 26 -14.34 -4.69 21.69
N ASP A 27 -14.09 -3.44 22.07
CA ASP A 27 -12.87 -2.68 21.71
C ASP A 27 -11.57 -3.46 22.03
N HIS A 28 -11.70 -4.61 22.67
CA HIS A 28 -10.61 -5.46 23.14
C HIS A 28 -9.92 -6.31 22.06
N GLU A 29 -10.51 -6.45 20.86
CA GLU A 29 -9.88 -7.25 19.79
C GLU A 29 -9.02 -6.42 18.82
N MET A 30 -9.23 -5.11 18.72
CA MET A 30 -8.44 -4.23 17.86
C MET A 30 -7.24 -3.67 18.60
N LYS A 31 -6.04 -4.13 18.25
CA LYS A 31 -4.79 -3.60 18.79
C LYS A 31 -4.01 -2.87 17.71
N PHE A 32 -3.90 -1.56 17.85
CA PHE A 32 -3.07 -0.71 16.99
C PHE A 32 -1.61 -0.79 17.45
N GLU A 33 -0.91 -1.83 17.03
CA GLU A 33 0.47 -2.11 17.42
C GLU A 33 1.36 -2.22 16.18
N PRO A 34 2.52 -1.53 16.15
CA PRO A 34 3.53 -1.78 15.13
C PRO A 34 4.10 -3.20 15.29
N ARG A 35 4.19 -3.95 14.20
CA ARG A 35 4.66 -5.33 14.20
C ARG A 35 5.82 -5.51 13.24
N LYS A 36 6.75 -6.41 13.59
CA LYS A 36 7.79 -6.91 12.69
C LYS A 36 7.28 -8.11 11.90
N PRO A 37 7.80 -8.33 10.68
CA PRO A 37 7.46 -9.52 9.92
C PRO A 37 8.19 -10.74 10.49
N GLU A 38 7.56 -11.91 10.36
CA GLU A 38 8.09 -13.21 10.74
C GLU A 38 8.53 -14.03 9.53
N PRO A 39 9.60 -14.83 9.63
CA PRO A 39 10.04 -15.67 8.53
C PRO A 39 9.03 -16.80 8.26
N ILE A 40 8.64 -16.94 6.98
CA ILE A 40 7.79 -18.05 6.51
C ILE A 40 8.52 -18.96 5.52
N PHE A 41 9.62 -18.49 4.94
CA PHE A 41 10.46 -19.24 4.03
C PHE A 41 11.89 -18.69 4.03
N GLU A 42 12.88 -19.61 3.98
CA GLU A 42 14.31 -19.28 3.85
C GLU A 42 15.03 -20.37 3.06
N SER A 43 15.94 -19.96 2.17
CA SER A 43 16.80 -20.80 1.37
C SER A 43 18.08 -20.04 0.98
N ASP A 44 19.05 -20.72 0.36
CA ASP A 44 20.22 -20.06 -0.23
C ASP A 44 19.85 -19.03 -1.31
N GLY A 45 18.72 -19.22 -1.96
CA GLY A 45 18.19 -18.32 -2.99
C GLY A 45 17.59 -17.03 -2.43
N GLY A 46 17.12 -17.03 -1.19
CA GLY A 46 16.46 -15.88 -0.58
C GLY A 46 15.49 -16.24 0.53
N ARG A 47 14.69 -15.26 0.93
CA ARG A 47 13.75 -15.42 2.06
C ARG A 47 12.45 -14.68 1.82
N ILE A 48 11.40 -15.14 2.52
CA ILE A 48 10.08 -14.49 2.57
C ILE A 48 9.71 -14.31 4.04
N LEU A 49 9.43 -13.06 4.41
CA LEU A 49 8.89 -12.69 5.71
C LEU A 49 7.44 -12.22 5.53
N GLN A 50 6.58 -12.45 6.52
CA GLN A 50 5.17 -12.06 6.50
C GLN A 50 4.77 -11.36 7.80
N TRP A 51 3.98 -10.31 7.70
CA TRP A 51 3.31 -9.74 8.87
C TRP A 51 2.06 -10.54 9.18
N ARG A 52 2.01 -11.06 10.41
CA ARG A 52 0.86 -11.79 10.94
C ARG A 52 0.08 -10.90 11.90
N ASP A 53 -0.80 -10.10 11.34
CA ASP A 53 -1.66 -9.21 12.11
C ASP A 53 -3.13 -9.50 11.78
N PRO A 54 -3.95 -9.89 12.78
CA PRO A 54 -5.38 -10.13 12.57
C PRO A 54 -6.13 -8.93 11.98
N MET A 55 -5.73 -7.70 12.34
CA MET A 55 -6.35 -6.50 11.76
C MET A 55 -6.14 -6.40 10.25
N MET A 56 -4.93 -6.77 9.76
CA MET A 56 -4.65 -6.76 8.33
C MET A 56 -5.52 -7.76 7.57
N THR A 57 -5.69 -8.97 8.11
CA THR A 57 -6.37 -10.07 7.42
C THR A 57 -7.88 -10.06 7.60
N HIS A 58 -8.40 -9.63 8.75
CA HIS A 58 -9.84 -9.68 9.04
C HIS A 58 -10.55 -8.36 8.77
N MET A 59 -9.89 -7.23 9.00
CA MET A 59 -10.49 -5.91 8.78
C MET A 59 -10.06 -5.28 7.46
N GLY A 60 -8.74 -5.16 7.23
CA GLY A 60 -8.19 -4.55 6.03
C GLY A 60 -8.29 -5.46 4.80
N LEU A 61 -8.51 -6.76 5.00
CA LEU A 61 -8.51 -7.78 3.95
C LEU A 61 -7.28 -7.65 3.03
N MET A 62 -6.11 -7.49 3.67
CA MET A 62 -4.81 -7.35 3.04
C MET A 62 -3.79 -8.31 3.65
N ASP A 63 -2.85 -8.78 2.82
CA ASP A 63 -1.65 -9.53 3.24
C ASP A 63 -0.41 -8.73 2.87
N ALA A 64 0.63 -8.78 3.70
CA ALA A 64 1.87 -8.07 3.46
C ALA A 64 3.08 -8.96 3.72
N ARG A 65 4.06 -8.88 2.80
CA ARG A 65 5.29 -9.68 2.86
C ARG A 65 6.51 -8.87 2.42
N ILE A 66 7.68 -9.25 2.94
CA ILE A 66 8.97 -8.88 2.37
C ILE A 66 9.52 -10.12 1.66
N VAL A 67 9.92 -9.93 0.42
CA VAL A 67 10.59 -10.96 -0.38
C VAL A 67 11.99 -10.46 -0.71
N THR A 68 13.00 -11.24 -0.39
CA THR A 68 14.39 -10.99 -0.77
C THR A 68 14.85 -12.11 -1.70
N VAL A 69 15.28 -11.74 -2.89
CA VAL A 69 15.89 -12.64 -3.87
C VAL A 69 17.39 -12.33 -3.87
N ASN A 70 18.19 -13.28 -3.39
CA ASN A 70 19.65 -13.15 -3.31
C ASN A 70 20.27 -13.07 -4.72
N GLN A 71 21.55 -12.71 -4.79
CA GLN A 71 22.27 -12.69 -6.05
C GLN A 71 22.16 -14.04 -6.76
N GLN A 72 21.99 -14.00 -8.08
CA GLN A 72 21.95 -15.18 -8.93
C GLN A 72 20.91 -16.21 -8.48
N SER A 73 19.76 -15.71 -8.09
CA SER A 73 18.65 -16.52 -7.62
C SER A 73 17.38 -16.17 -8.37
N LEU A 74 16.48 -17.14 -8.41
CA LEU A 74 15.21 -17.06 -9.10
C LEU A 74 14.07 -17.29 -8.11
N LEU A 75 13.17 -16.31 -7.99
CA LEU A 75 11.83 -16.56 -7.50
C LEU A 75 11.09 -17.32 -8.57
N LEU A 76 10.76 -18.58 -8.29
CA LEU A 76 10.12 -19.50 -9.23
C LEU A 76 8.83 -18.93 -9.79
N PRO A 77 8.49 -19.24 -11.05
CA PRO A 77 7.26 -18.80 -11.66
C PRO A 77 6.05 -19.17 -10.81
N GLN A 78 5.24 -18.18 -10.50
CA GLN A 78 4.06 -18.33 -9.64
C GLN A 78 2.96 -17.35 -9.99
N TYR A 79 1.72 -17.72 -9.76
CA TYR A 79 0.58 -16.80 -9.72
C TYR A 79 -0.08 -16.80 -8.34
N ALA A 80 -0.93 -15.84 -8.08
CA ALA A 80 -1.66 -15.77 -6.82
C ALA A 80 -3.16 -15.61 -7.06
N ASN A 81 -3.94 -16.04 -6.06
CA ASN A 81 -5.39 -15.85 -6.04
C ASN A 81 -5.81 -14.39 -5.79
N SER A 82 -4.87 -13.51 -5.52
CA SER A 82 -5.09 -12.12 -5.11
C SER A 82 -4.33 -11.15 -6.02
N HIS A 83 -4.87 -9.94 -6.20
CA HIS A 83 -4.14 -8.83 -6.79
C HIS A 83 -2.99 -8.42 -5.88
N ARG A 84 -1.84 -8.11 -6.47
CA ARG A 84 -0.62 -7.74 -5.72
C ARG A 84 -0.06 -6.42 -6.18
N LEU A 85 0.44 -5.64 -5.22
CA LEU A 85 1.26 -4.45 -5.45
C LEU A 85 2.65 -4.72 -4.88
N LEU A 86 3.67 -4.66 -5.73
CA LEU A 86 5.06 -4.84 -5.36
C LEU A 86 5.75 -3.48 -5.30
N VAL A 87 6.60 -3.28 -4.30
CA VAL A 87 7.42 -2.06 -4.16
C VAL A 87 8.86 -2.47 -3.94
N VAL A 88 9.73 -2.18 -4.91
CA VAL A 88 11.17 -2.49 -4.79
C VAL A 88 11.82 -1.51 -3.82
N ILE A 89 12.29 -2.03 -2.68
CA ILE A 89 12.90 -1.20 -1.63
C ILE A 89 14.43 -1.24 -1.66
N ASN A 90 15.02 -2.26 -2.26
CA ASN A 90 16.48 -2.36 -2.43
C ASN A 90 16.87 -3.23 -3.63
N GLY A 91 17.99 -2.89 -4.27
CA GLY A 91 18.57 -3.66 -5.37
C GLY A 91 17.82 -3.51 -6.69
N CYS A 92 18.14 -4.41 -7.61
CA CYS A 92 17.50 -4.53 -8.91
C CYS A 92 17.42 -6.00 -9.32
N ALA A 93 16.50 -6.32 -10.24
CA ALA A 93 16.33 -7.67 -10.78
C ALA A 93 15.64 -7.61 -12.15
N CYS A 94 15.59 -8.74 -12.86
CA CYS A 94 14.71 -8.91 -14.01
C CYS A 94 13.41 -9.57 -13.56
N MET A 95 12.27 -9.00 -13.93
CA MET A 95 10.95 -9.54 -13.68
C MET A 95 10.25 -9.89 -14.98
N GLY A 96 9.63 -11.07 -15.03
CA GLY A 96 8.72 -11.45 -16.10
C GLY A 96 7.29 -11.54 -15.59
N LEU A 97 6.34 -11.12 -16.44
CA LEU A 97 4.90 -11.24 -16.23
C LEU A 97 4.26 -11.86 -17.46
N VAL A 98 3.53 -12.96 -17.28
CA VAL A 98 2.81 -13.64 -18.35
C VAL A 98 1.41 -13.04 -18.46
N LEU A 99 1.11 -12.48 -19.61
CA LEU A 99 -0.19 -11.89 -19.91
C LEU A 99 -1.09 -12.90 -20.64
N PRO A 100 -2.42 -12.80 -20.53
CA PRO A 100 -3.36 -13.71 -21.21
C PRO A 100 -3.33 -13.51 -22.73
N LEU A 101 -4.03 -14.41 -23.44
CA LEU A 101 -4.25 -14.32 -24.90
C LEU A 101 -3.00 -14.50 -25.77
N GLY A 102 -2.00 -15.27 -25.31
CA GLY A 102 -0.81 -15.60 -26.12
C GLY A 102 0.14 -14.42 -26.32
N MET A 103 -0.05 -13.31 -25.61
CA MET A 103 0.94 -12.24 -25.56
C MET A 103 2.24 -12.77 -24.95
N LYS A 104 3.37 -12.42 -25.58
CA LYS A 104 4.68 -12.81 -25.06
C LYS A 104 4.84 -12.33 -23.61
N ALA A 105 5.50 -13.11 -22.79
CA ALA A 105 5.86 -12.69 -21.45
C ALA A 105 6.67 -11.40 -21.51
N ASN A 106 6.18 -10.37 -20.84
CA ASN A 106 6.90 -9.11 -20.75
C ASN A 106 7.98 -9.22 -19.68
N ILE A 107 9.24 -9.10 -20.12
CA ILE A 107 10.41 -9.11 -19.24
C ILE A 107 10.96 -7.69 -19.16
N ARG A 108 11.21 -7.23 -17.95
CA ARG A 108 11.80 -5.91 -17.72
C ARG A 108 12.76 -5.91 -16.53
N LYS A 109 13.70 -5.00 -16.53
CA LYS A 109 14.52 -4.71 -15.37
C LYS A 109 13.71 -3.86 -14.40
N ILE A 110 13.63 -4.30 -13.14
CA ILE A 110 13.02 -3.58 -12.02
C ILE A 110 14.10 -3.08 -11.08
N SER A 111 13.89 -1.95 -10.46
CA SER A 111 14.88 -1.30 -9.59
C SER A 111 14.24 -0.61 -8.40
N LYS A 112 15.07 -0.26 -7.42
CA LYS A 112 14.64 0.47 -6.22
C LYS A 112 13.75 1.67 -6.57
N GLY A 113 12.66 1.84 -5.82
CA GLY A 113 11.67 2.90 -6.01
C GLY A 113 10.60 2.55 -7.05
N GLU A 114 10.62 1.36 -7.62
CA GLU A 114 9.63 0.94 -8.58
C GLU A 114 8.43 0.27 -7.91
N VAL A 115 7.24 0.65 -8.36
CA VAL A 115 5.95 0.09 -7.97
C VAL A 115 5.43 -0.74 -9.13
N ILE A 116 5.02 -1.99 -8.88
CA ILE A 116 4.59 -2.91 -9.92
C ILE A 116 3.26 -3.53 -9.51
N ALA A 117 2.27 -3.40 -10.38
CA ALA A 117 0.97 -4.02 -10.23
C ALA A 117 0.98 -5.43 -10.84
N VAL A 118 0.55 -6.43 -10.08
CA VAL A 118 0.43 -7.81 -10.55
C VAL A 118 -1.01 -8.28 -10.33
N PRO A 119 -1.84 -8.33 -11.38
CA PRO A 119 -3.19 -8.84 -11.28
C PRO A 119 -3.23 -10.31 -10.83
N ARG A 120 -4.31 -10.69 -10.17
CA ARG A 120 -4.53 -12.07 -9.75
C ARG A 120 -4.52 -13.04 -10.94
N GLY A 121 -4.03 -14.24 -10.72
CA GLY A 121 -3.99 -15.29 -11.75
C GLY A 121 -2.87 -15.13 -12.78
N MET A 122 -2.18 -13.99 -12.84
CA MET A 122 -1.09 -13.77 -13.79
C MET A 122 0.21 -14.36 -13.25
N PRO A 123 0.85 -15.30 -13.97
CA PRO A 123 2.14 -15.86 -13.59
C PRO A 123 3.24 -14.80 -13.69
N MET A 124 4.12 -14.77 -12.68
CA MET A 124 5.28 -13.92 -12.64
C MET A 124 6.49 -14.67 -12.10
N TRP A 125 7.68 -14.21 -12.45
CA TRP A 125 8.93 -14.63 -11.84
C TRP A 125 9.86 -13.44 -11.66
N ILE A 126 10.84 -13.57 -10.76
CA ILE A 126 11.90 -12.56 -10.57
C ILE A 126 13.24 -13.27 -10.54
N TYR A 127 14.13 -12.84 -11.41
CA TYR A 127 15.50 -13.31 -11.44
C TYR A 127 16.47 -12.18 -11.09
N ASN A 128 17.22 -12.38 -10.04
CA ASN A 128 18.27 -11.46 -9.64
C ASN A 128 19.61 -11.88 -10.27
N ASP A 129 19.99 -11.21 -11.35
CA ASP A 129 21.29 -11.36 -12.02
C ASP A 129 22.36 -10.38 -11.50
N GLY A 130 21.98 -9.49 -10.58
CA GLY A 130 22.86 -8.50 -9.96
C GLY A 130 23.78 -9.08 -8.90
N GLU A 131 24.62 -8.21 -8.37
CA GLU A 131 25.62 -8.55 -7.33
C GLU A 131 25.08 -8.31 -5.90
N GLU A 132 23.92 -7.66 -5.77
CA GLU A 132 23.27 -7.39 -4.48
C GLU A 132 21.89 -8.05 -4.41
N PRO A 133 21.39 -8.36 -3.19
CA PRO A 133 20.04 -8.86 -3.02
C PRO A 133 19.00 -7.85 -3.50
N CYS A 134 18.02 -8.32 -4.25
CA CYS A 134 16.81 -7.55 -4.58
C CYS A 134 15.73 -7.81 -3.53
N THR A 135 15.28 -6.75 -2.85
CA THR A 135 14.27 -6.84 -1.80
C THR A 135 13.07 -5.98 -2.17
N PHE A 136 11.89 -6.56 -2.09
CA PHE A 136 10.64 -5.86 -2.37
C PHE A 136 9.56 -6.20 -1.34
N LEU A 137 8.71 -5.22 -1.08
CA LEU A 137 7.46 -5.41 -0.36
C LEU A 137 6.41 -5.95 -1.33
N THR A 138 5.62 -6.88 -0.88
CA THR A 138 4.44 -7.37 -1.60
C THR A 138 3.22 -7.15 -0.73
N PHE A 139 2.25 -6.43 -1.28
CA PHE A 139 0.95 -6.24 -0.67
C PHE A 139 -0.09 -6.94 -1.52
N ALA A 140 -0.97 -7.72 -0.90
CA ALA A 140 -2.04 -8.42 -1.61
C ALA A 140 -3.41 -7.96 -1.10
N ASN A 141 -4.30 -7.64 -2.03
CA ASN A 141 -5.71 -7.42 -1.74
C ASN A 141 -6.41 -8.78 -1.69
N ILE A 142 -6.76 -9.23 -0.48
CA ILE A 142 -7.40 -10.53 -0.25
C ILE A 142 -8.92 -10.43 -0.10
N ARG A 143 -9.52 -9.29 -0.45
CA ARG A 143 -10.98 -9.07 -0.37
C ARG A 143 -11.78 -10.01 -1.28
N SER A 144 -11.29 -10.24 -2.50
CA SER A 144 -11.99 -11.05 -3.50
C SER A 144 -11.87 -12.56 -3.36
N PRO A 145 -10.72 -13.17 -3.03
CA PRO A 145 -10.66 -14.60 -2.94
C PRO A 145 -11.22 -15.09 -1.60
N MET A 146 -12.44 -15.60 -1.63
CA MET A 146 -12.99 -16.41 -0.53
C MET A 146 -12.70 -17.87 -0.83
N MET A 147 -11.80 -18.48 -0.05
CA MET A 147 -11.58 -19.92 -0.06
C MET A 147 -12.09 -20.53 1.25
N HIS A 148 -13.05 -21.44 1.17
CA HIS A 148 -13.67 -22.09 2.33
C HIS A 148 -14.18 -21.08 3.40
N GLY A 149 -14.79 -19.98 2.96
CA GLY A 149 -15.32 -18.94 3.85
C GLY A 149 -14.28 -18.06 4.53
N ARG A 150 -13.01 -18.10 4.09
CA ARG A 150 -11.93 -17.25 4.62
C ARG A 150 -11.22 -16.48 3.53
N HIS A 151 -10.95 -15.20 3.78
CA HIS A 151 -10.08 -14.39 2.95
C HIS A 151 -8.63 -14.75 3.26
N LYS A 152 -7.92 -15.28 2.25
CA LYS A 152 -6.54 -15.74 2.42
C LYS A 152 -5.72 -15.56 1.15
N TYR A 153 -4.51 -15.08 1.30
CA TYR A 153 -3.53 -15.07 0.23
C TYR A 153 -2.98 -16.48 0.00
N GLU A 154 -3.02 -16.94 -1.26
CA GLU A 154 -2.37 -18.15 -1.70
C GLU A 154 -1.60 -17.94 -3.00
N ALA A 155 -0.34 -18.38 -3.01
CA ALA A 155 0.51 -18.42 -4.19
C ALA A 155 0.59 -19.85 -4.71
N PHE A 156 0.51 -19.99 -6.03
CA PHE A 156 0.57 -21.24 -6.76
C PHE A 156 1.85 -21.25 -7.59
N HIS A 157 2.85 -22.00 -7.15
CA HIS A 157 4.12 -22.13 -7.85
C HIS A 157 3.97 -23.10 -9.03
N LEU A 158 4.43 -22.72 -10.22
CA LEU A 158 4.37 -23.58 -11.41
C LEU A 158 5.36 -24.75 -11.30
N SER A 159 6.49 -24.54 -10.66
CA SER A 159 7.56 -25.52 -10.47
C SER A 159 8.09 -25.48 -9.03
N GLY A 160 8.88 -26.46 -8.65
CA GLY A 160 9.48 -26.60 -7.33
C GLY A 160 9.15 -27.95 -6.70
N ALA A 161 9.99 -28.41 -5.77
CA ALA A 161 9.77 -29.66 -5.03
C ALA A 161 8.47 -29.63 -4.24
N GLN A 162 7.92 -30.80 -3.96
CA GLN A 162 6.84 -30.89 -2.98
C GLN A 162 7.31 -30.38 -1.61
N SER A 163 6.47 -29.61 -0.96
CA SER A 163 6.77 -29.02 0.34
C SER A 163 5.57 -29.06 1.26
N GLU A 164 5.80 -29.40 2.52
CA GLU A 164 4.79 -29.35 3.57
C GLU A 164 4.27 -27.91 3.81
N ASN A 165 5.08 -26.91 3.48
CA ASN A 165 4.75 -25.48 3.61
C ASN A 165 3.87 -24.93 2.48
N ARG A 166 3.28 -25.77 1.63
CA ARG A 166 2.39 -25.38 0.51
C ARG A 166 3.04 -24.49 -0.55
N MET A 167 4.36 -24.52 -0.68
CA MET A 167 5.11 -23.76 -1.69
C MET A 167 5.63 -24.63 -2.83
N GLY A 168 5.20 -25.88 -2.93
CA GLY A 168 5.58 -26.84 -3.98
C GLY A 168 4.95 -26.51 -5.32
N GLY A 169 5.53 -27.07 -6.40
CA GLY A 169 5.04 -26.88 -7.75
C GLY A 169 3.69 -27.56 -8.01
N ILE A 170 2.75 -26.84 -8.62
CA ILE A 170 1.40 -27.35 -8.93
C ILE A 170 1.40 -28.53 -9.91
N LEU A 171 2.46 -28.68 -10.73
CA LEU A 171 2.56 -29.79 -11.67
C LEU A 171 2.64 -31.15 -10.97
N HIS A 172 3.09 -31.21 -9.72
CA HIS A 172 3.06 -32.44 -8.92
C HIS A 172 1.64 -32.97 -8.64
N GLY A 173 0.63 -32.11 -8.71
CA GLY A 173 -0.76 -32.46 -8.47
C GLY A 173 -1.45 -33.15 -9.67
N PHE A 174 -0.86 -33.08 -10.86
CA PHE A 174 -1.40 -33.75 -12.06
C PHE A 174 -0.79 -35.13 -12.24
N SER A 175 -1.57 -36.06 -12.75
CA SER A 175 -1.03 -37.36 -13.12
C SER A 175 -0.06 -37.25 -14.30
N LYS A 176 0.89 -38.20 -14.39
CA LYS A 176 1.90 -38.18 -15.47
C LYS A 176 1.25 -38.34 -16.85
N GLU A 177 0.15 -39.10 -16.92
CA GLU A 177 -0.63 -39.30 -18.14
C GLU A 177 -1.20 -37.97 -18.64
N VAL A 178 -1.84 -37.20 -17.75
CA VAL A 178 -2.37 -35.86 -18.08
C VAL A 178 -1.26 -34.93 -18.59
N LEU A 179 -0.11 -34.89 -17.92
CA LEU A 179 0.99 -34.05 -18.37
C LEU A 179 1.60 -34.50 -19.71
N THR A 180 1.71 -35.81 -19.93
CA THR A 180 2.19 -36.37 -21.18
C THR A 180 1.26 -35.99 -22.35
N GLU A 181 -0.03 -36.16 -22.18
CA GLU A 181 -1.01 -35.80 -23.20
C GLU A 181 -1.13 -34.29 -23.42
N ALA A 182 -1.23 -33.51 -22.34
CA ALA A 182 -1.41 -32.05 -22.43
C ALA A 182 -0.22 -31.31 -23.05
N MET A 183 1.00 -31.81 -22.86
CA MET A 183 2.23 -31.18 -23.36
C MET A 183 2.80 -31.88 -24.62
N ASP A 184 2.18 -32.98 -25.08
CA ASP A 184 2.63 -33.79 -26.20
C ASP A 184 4.11 -34.21 -26.06
N VAL A 185 4.45 -34.76 -24.89
CA VAL A 185 5.81 -35.21 -24.56
C VAL A 185 5.78 -36.67 -24.04
N ASP A 186 6.93 -37.34 -24.09
CA ASP A 186 7.07 -38.68 -23.51
C ASP A 186 7.02 -38.66 -21.97
N LYS A 187 6.73 -39.79 -21.35
CA LYS A 187 6.61 -39.97 -19.90
C LYS A 187 7.87 -39.57 -19.13
N GLN A 188 9.05 -39.76 -19.71
CA GLN A 188 10.31 -39.45 -19.06
C GLN A 188 10.51 -37.92 -19.03
N THR A 189 10.18 -37.23 -20.12
CA THR A 189 10.21 -35.74 -20.21
C THR A 189 9.20 -35.15 -19.25
N ALA A 190 7.97 -35.65 -19.22
CA ALA A 190 6.95 -35.19 -18.25
C ALA A 190 7.43 -35.37 -16.79
N ARG A 191 8.04 -36.50 -16.48
CA ARG A 191 8.61 -36.76 -15.16
C ARG A 191 9.72 -35.79 -14.80
N ARG A 192 10.67 -35.54 -15.72
CA ARG A 192 11.79 -34.60 -15.49
C ARG A 192 11.30 -33.17 -15.29
N LEU A 193 10.28 -32.75 -16.01
CA LEU A 193 9.68 -31.42 -15.86
C LEU A 193 9.16 -31.19 -14.44
N VAL A 194 8.60 -32.20 -13.83
CA VAL A 194 8.03 -32.13 -12.48
C VAL A 194 9.09 -32.29 -11.40
N GLU A 195 10.01 -33.25 -11.54
CA GLU A 195 10.89 -33.74 -10.46
C GLU A 195 12.29 -33.09 -10.45
N ASN A 196 12.75 -32.46 -11.55
CA ASN A 196 14.12 -31.96 -11.64
C ASN A 196 14.39 -30.69 -10.80
N GLN A 197 13.34 -29.93 -10.43
CA GLN A 197 13.51 -28.80 -9.52
C GLN A 197 13.34 -29.30 -8.09
N ASP A 198 14.45 -29.39 -7.35
CA ASP A 198 14.51 -29.82 -5.95
C ASP A 198 14.35 -28.67 -4.95
N GLY A 199 14.42 -27.42 -5.41
CA GLY A 199 14.21 -26.23 -4.58
C GLY A 199 12.75 -25.80 -4.56
N VAL A 200 12.44 -24.92 -3.61
CA VAL A 200 11.08 -24.40 -3.35
C VAL A 200 11.13 -22.86 -3.37
N ALA A 201 10.10 -22.27 -3.93
CA ALA A 201 9.84 -20.83 -3.99
C ALA A 201 10.98 -19.96 -4.53
N ILE A 202 12.14 -19.90 -3.88
CA ILE A 202 13.31 -19.11 -4.32
C ILE A 202 14.52 -20.03 -4.34
N VAL A 203 15.18 -20.13 -5.51
CA VAL A 203 16.28 -21.08 -5.74
C VAL A 203 17.53 -20.38 -6.28
N LYS A 204 18.71 -20.92 -5.97
CA LYS A 204 19.98 -20.55 -6.62
C LYS A 204 20.01 -21.07 -8.06
N ILE A 205 20.53 -20.27 -8.96
CA ILE A 205 20.75 -20.67 -10.36
C ILE A 205 22.19 -21.14 -10.55
N SER A 206 22.39 -22.31 -11.16
CA SER A 206 23.69 -22.90 -11.41
C SER A 206 24.54 -22.05 -12.40
N ARG A 207 25.87 -22.26 -12.39
CA ARG A 207 26.77 -21.57 -13.35
C ARG A 207 26.42 -21.89 -14.80
N GLU A 208 26.04 -23.11 -15.09
CA GLU A 208 25.67 -23.57 -16.45
C GLU A 208 24.36 -22.90 -16.93
N GLN A 209 23.37 -22.81 -16.08
CA GLN A 209 22.15 -22.09 -16.38
C GLN A 209 22.37 -20.59 -16.61
N ARG A 210 23.34 -19.99 -15.89
CA ARG A 210 23.73 -18.58 -16.07
C ARG A 210 24.45 -18.33 -17.40
N GLN A 211 25.31 -19.24 -17.85
CA GLN A 211 26.00 -19.14 -19.13
C GLN A 211 25.01 -19.16 -20.29
N ARG A 212 24.07 -20.12 -20.28
CA ARG A 212 23.00 -20.20 -21.29
C ARG A 212 22.15 -18.93 -21.34
N ARG A 213 21.92 -18.30 -20.20
CA ARG A 213 21.11 -17.07 -20.14
C ARG A 213 21.86 -15.84 -20.70
N LYS A 214 23.19 -15.75 -20.54
CA LYS A 214 23.95 -14.67 -21.18
C LYS A 214 23.85 -14.75 -22.71
N GLU A 215 23.70 -15.96 -23.26
CA GLU A 215 23.45 -16.18 -24.68
C GLU A 215 22.02 -15.79 -25.08
N PHE A 216 21.01 -15.97 -24.19
CA PHE A 216 19.62 -15.59 -24.43
C PHE A 216 19.35 -14.10 -24.04
N GLY A 217 20.00 -13.58 -23.02
CA GLY A 217 19.77 -12.23 -22.51
C GLY A 217 20.28 -11.10 -23.41
N ALA A 218 21.18 -11.42 -24.35
CA ALA A 218 21.58 -10.46 -25.39
C ALA A 218 20.45 -10.21 -26.42
N ALA A 219 19.56 -11.17 -26.60
CA ALA A 219 18.40 -11.03 -27.49
C ALA A 219 17.19 -10.36 -26.79
N ASP A 220 17.11 -10.44 -25.45
CA ASP A 220 16.01 -9.86 -24.67
C ASP A 220 16.29 -8.41 -24.23
N ALA A 221 17.54 -7.93 -24.37
CA ALA A 221 17.92 -6.56 -24.00
C ALA A 221 17.33 -5.48 -24.96
N GLU A 222 16.79 -5.88 -26.10
CA GLU A 222 16.10 -5.00 -27.05
C GLU A 222 14.62 -4.77 -26.74
N ILE A 223 14.08 -5.34 -25.64
CA ILE A 223 12.74 -4.98 -25.15
C ILE A 223 12.87 -3.73 -24.30
N GLU A 224 13.38 -2.68 -24.90
CA GLU A 224 13.31 -1.34 -24.34
C GLU A 224 11.84 -0.90 -24.25
N GLY A 225 11.37 -0.77 -23.02
CA GLY A 225 10.56 0.33 -22.52
C GLY A 225 9.35 0.83 -23.28
N GLY A 226 8.62 0.04 -24.05
CA GLY A 226 7.43 0.52 -24.74
C GLY A 226 6.29 -0.50 -24.82
N GLY A 227 6.47 -1.67 -24.26
CA GLY A 227 5.43 -2.69 -24.25
C GLY A 227 4.42 -2.51 -23.10
N LEU A 228 3.38 -3.31 -23.12
CA LEU A 228 2.27 -3.36 -22.14
C LEU A 228 2.73 -3.37 -20.66
N MET A 229 3.99 -3.69 -20.36
CA MET A 229 4.56 -3.65 -18.99
C MET A 229 4.76 -2.24 -18.46
N ALA A 230 4.85 -1.21 -19.31
CA ALA A 230 4.82 0.18 -18.84
C ALA A 230 3.51 0.47 -18.11
N ASP A 231 2.43 -0.20 -18.51
CA ASP A 231 1.10 -0.04 -17.92
C ASP A 231 0.97 -0.73 -16.54
N PHE A 232 1.93 -1.58 -16.16
CA PHE A 232 1.95 -2.30 -14.88
C PHE A 232 3.00 -1.79 -13.90
N GLY A 233 3.82 -0.83 -14.29
CA GLY A 233 4.91 -0.33 -13.45
C GLY A 233 4.97 1.19 -13.37
N TYR A 234 5.50 1.70 -12.25
CA TYR A 234 5.58 3.11 -11.96
C TYR A 234 6.84 3.43 -11.14
N GLN A 235 7.70 4.34 -11.63
CA GLN A 235 8.93 4.70 -10.95
C GLN A 235 8.71 5.92 -10.06
N LEU A 236 8.74 5.72 -8.73
CA LEU A 236 8.45 6.76 -7.73
C LEU A 236 9.41 7.96 -7.78
N GLU A 237 10.66 7.75 -8.18
CA GLU A 237 11.65 8.84 -8.21
C GLU A 237 11.46 9.80 -9.38
N LYS A 238 10.80 9.35 -10.47
CA LYS A 238 10.58 10.11 -11.69
C LYS A 238 9.26 10.88 -11.70
N VAL A 239 8.51 10.81 -10.61
CA VAL A 239 7.12 11.24 -10.57
C VAL A 239 6.95 12.58 -9.88
N HIS A 240 5.99 13.33 -10.38
CA HIS A 240 5.51 14.54 -9.74
C HIS A 240 5.00 14.24 -8.32
N ARG A 241 5.48 15.01 -7.37
CA ARG A 241 5.09 14.90 -5.96
C ARG A 241 3.80 15.66 -5.75
N ASP A 242 2.82 15.03 -5.10
CA ASP A 242 1.51 15.66 -4.89
C ASP A 242 1.58 16.80 -3.87
N ILE A 243 2.40 16.64 -2.85
CA ILE A 243 2.59 17.63 -1.78
C ILE A 243 4.06 17.75 -1.47
N VAL A 244 4.59 18.97 -1.52
CA VAL A 244 5.96 19.27 -1.13
C VAL A 244 5.96 20.46 -0.19
N HIS A 245 6.53 20.27 0.99
CA HIS A 245 6.84 21.35 1.92
C HIS A 245 8.36 21.35 2.19
N PRO A 246 9.11 22.38 1.79
CA PRO A 246 10.59 22.35 1.78
C PRO A 246 11.23 21.95 3.12
N ARG A 247 10.64 22.33 4.24
CA ARG A 247 11.15 22.08 5.58
C ARG A 247 10.43 20.97 6.34
N ALA A 248 9.27 20.54 5.89
CA ALA A 248 8.48 19.53 6.61
C ALA A 248 8.47 18.16 5.92
N GLY A 249 8.55 18.11 4.58
CA GLY A 249 8.60 16.84 3.87
C GLY A 249 7.74 16.80 2.61
N GLN A 250 7.39 15.61 2.18
CA GLN A 250 6.65 15.39 0.93
C GLN A 250 5.73 14.18 1.02
N LEU A 251 4.68 14.21 0.23
CA LEU A 251 3.78 13.08 0.00
C LEU A 251 3.59 12.88 -1.50
N THR A 252 3.69 11.64 -1.94
CA THR A 252 3.36 11.21 -3.30
C THR A 252 2.37 10.07 -3.22
N VAL A 253 1.26 10.16 -3.95
CA VAL A 253 0.26 9.07 -4.01
C VAL A 253 0.20 8.54 -5.43
N VAL A 254 0.48 7.25 -5.59
CA VAL A 254 0.27 6.50 -6.84
C VAL A 254 -1.10 5.85 -6.75
N ASN A 255 -2.04 6.35 -7.52
CA ASN A 255 -3.43 5.94 -7.55
C ASN A 255 -3.85 5.48 -8.96
N GLY A 256 -5.13 5.16 -9.13
CA GLY A 256 -5.67 4.69 -10.41
C GLY A 256 -5.66 5.72 -11.57
N TYR A 257 -5.36 6.99 -11.30
CA TYR A 257 -5.11 7.98 -12.36
C TYR A 257 -3.68 7.93 -12.87
N LYS A 258 -2.70 7.87 -11.94
CA LYS A 258 -1.29 7.83 -12.30
C LYS A 258 -0.86 6.47 -12.86
N LEU A 259 -1.49 5.39 -12.41
CA LEU A 259 -1.25 4.03 -12.88
C LEU A 259 -2.61 3.32 -13.06
N PRO A 260 -3.21 3.35 -14.26
CA PRO A 260 -4.58 2.89 -14.52
C PRO A 260 -4.87 1.45 -14.10
N VAL A 261 -3.89 0.54 -14.16
CA VAL A 261 -4.05 -0.85 -13.73
C VAL A 261 -4.42 -0.98 -12.25
N LEU A 262 -4.13 0.02 -11.41
CA LEU A 262 -4.51 0.04 -10.00
C LEU A 262 -6.03 0.05 -9.80
N LYS A 263 -6.81 0.52 -10.79
CA LYS A 263 -8.29 0.39 -10.79
C LYS A 263 -8.72 -1.08 -10.74
N LEU A 264 -8.00 -1.95 -11.46
CA LEU A 264 -8.26 -3.40 -11.43
C LEU A 264 -7.86 -4.03 -10.10
N LEU A 265 -6.78 -3.54 -9.48
CA LEU A 265 -6.29 -4.07 -8.21
C LEU A 265 -7.11 -3.59 -7.01
N ASP A 266 -7.81 -2.47 -7.17
CA ASP A 266 -8.42 -1.68 -6.10
C ASP A 266 -7.43 -1.40 -4.96
N MET A 267 -6.27 -0.86 -5.34
CA MET A 267 -5.16 -0.54 -4.45
C MET A 267 -4.50 0.77 -4.87
N SER A 268 -3.83 1.42 -3.91
CA SER A 268 -2.96 2.56 -4.15
C SER A 268 -1.80 2.60 -3.16
N LEU A 269 -0.78 3.43 -3.45
CA LEU A 269 0.41 3.59 -2.63
C LEU A 269 0.69 5.05 -2.36
N GLY A 270 0.77 5.43 -1.09
CA GLY A 270 1.31 6.69 -0.61
C GLY A 270 2.78 6.53 -0.21
N CYS A 271 3.63 7.45 -0.63
CA CYS A 271 5.01 7.57 -0.17
C CYS A 271 5.14 8.86 0.62
N LEU A 272 5.20 8.74 1.94
CA LEU A 272 5.34 9.84 2.87
C LEU A 272 6.80 9.97 3.28
N LYS A 273 7.37 11.18 3.19
CA LYS A 273 8.67 11.53 3.76
C LYS A 273 8.49 12.73 4.66
N LEU A 274 8.72 12.56 5.94
CA LEU A 274 8.71 13.64 6.93
C LEU A 274 10.14 13.96 7.34
N GLN A 275 10.46 15.25 7.34
CA GLN A 275 11.71 15.76 7.91
C GLN A 275 11.67 15.60 9.44
N ARG A 276 12.82 15.82 10.08
CA ARG A 276 12.97 15.81 11.53
C ARG A 276 11.82 16.55 12.22
N ARG A 277 11.13 15.87 13.14
CA ARG A 277 10.01 16.40 13.95
C ARG A 277 8.81 16.96 13.18
N ALA A 278 8.80 16.85 11.86
CA ALA A 278 7.63 17.19 11.07
C ALA A 278 6.48 16.20 11.34
N MET A 279 5.27 16.63 11.03
CA MET A 279 4.07 15.87 11.34
C MET A 279 3.19 15.71 10.11
N LYS A 280 2.67 14.51 9.86
CA LYS A 280 1.47 14.34 9.06
C LYS A 280 0.27 14.82 9.86
N ALA A 281 -0.50 15.76 9.31
CA ALA A 281 -1.67 16.31 9.99
C ALA A 281 -2.63 15.20 10.45
N PRO A 282 -3.27 15.35 11.63
CA PRO A 282 -4.33 14.45 12.05
C PRO A 282 -5.45 14.39 11.01
N GLY A 283 -5.89 13.19 10.68
CA GLY A 283 -6.93 12.98 9.67
C GLY A 283 -7.23 11.51 9.46
N TRP A 284 -8.12 11.20 8.53
CA TRP A 284 -8.53 9.82 8.23
C TRP A 284 -8.73 9.61 6.73
N LEU A 285 -8.73 8.36 6.30
CA LEU A 285 -9.21 7.95 4.98
C LEU A 285 -10.68 7.56 5.09
N THR A 286 -11.50 8.03 4.16
CA THR A 286 -12.95 7.78 4.21
C THR A 286 -13.33 6.44 3.59
N ASN A 287 -12.60 6.02 2.56
CA ASN A 287 -12.94 4.86 1.72
C ASN A 287 -11.86 3.79 1.64
N ALA A 288 -10.78 3.90 2.42
CA ALA A 288 -9.69 2.95 2.38
C ALA A 288 -9.14 2.62 3.77
N ASP A 289 -8.99 1.35 4.06
CA ASP A 289 -8.11 0.87 5.10
C ASP A 289 -6.67 0.96 4.61
N HIS A 290 -5.70 1.20 5.50
CA HIS A 290 -4.33 1.40 5.07
C HIS A 290 -3.31 0.78 6.00
N MET A 291 -2.24 0.23 5.39
CA MET A 291 -1.06 -0.26 6.08
C MET A 291 0.06 0.75 5.96
N ILE A 292 0.69 1.08 7.08
CA ILE A 292 1.81 2.00 7.18
C ILE A 292 3.06 1.18 7.44
N TYR A 293 4.00 1.16 6.49
CA TYR A 293 5.30 0.52 6.63
C TYR A 293 6.40 1.57 6.80
N CYS A 294 7.16 1.50 7.90
CA CYS A 294 8.29 2.38 8.15
C CYS A 294 9.51 1.92 7.33
N VAL A 295 9.87 2.69 6.32
CA VAL A 295 11.02 2.42 5.44
C VAL A 295 12.33 2.92 6.09
N LYS A 296 12.27 4.09 6.75
CA LYS A 296 13.45 4.74 7.35
C LYS A 296 13.02 5.63 8.53
N GLY A 297 13.91 5.77 9.51
CA GLY A 297 13.71 6.62 10.68
C GLY A 297 12.70 6.03 11.66
N ASN A 298 12.01 6.90 12.38
CA ASN A 298 10.97 6.55 13.34
C ASN A 298 9.91 7.65 13.42
N ALA A 299 8.71 7.28 13.88
CA ALA A 299 7.63 8.22 14.16
C ALA A 299 6.80 7.80 15.35
N ARG A 300 6.33 8.77 16.12
CA ARG A 300 5.23 8.60 17.07
C ARG A 300 3.93 8.59 16.30
N VAL A 301 3.14 7.55 16.45
CA VAL A 301 1.85 7.38 15.79
C VAL A 301 0.75 7.36 16.82
N GLN A 302 -0.26 8.20 16.63
CA GLN A 302 -1.45 8.23 17.47
C GLN A 302 -2.68 7.92 16.63
N VAL A 303 -3.55 7.04 17.14
CA VAL A 303 -4.85 6.71 16.58
C VAL A 303 -5.93 6.97 17.63
N VAL A 304 -7.10 7.41 17.21
CA VAL A 304 -8.20 7.80 18.11
C VAL A 304 -9.44 6.94 17.83
N TRP A 305 -10.10 6.46 18.88
CA TRP A 305 -11.36 5.75 18.83
C TRP A 305 -12.53 6.71 18.52
N PRO A 306 -13.66 6.20 17.98
CA PRO A 306 -14.88 6.98 17.81
C PRO A 306 -15.40 7.63 19.11
N SER A 307 -15.09 7.02 20.26
CA SER A 307 -15.39 7.55 21.59
C SER A 307 -14.58 8.79 22.00
N GLY A 308 -13.61 9.22 21.16
CA GLY A 308 -12.65 10.28 21.50
C GLY A 308 -11.51 9.82 22.41
N LYS A 309 -11.50 8.56 22.85
CA LYS A 309 -10.37 7.99 23.60
C LYS A 309 -9.21 7.69 22.66
N MET A 310 -7.99 7.79 23.20
CA MET A 310 -6.79 7.36 22.48
C MET A 310 -6.80 5.85 22.28
N ALA A 311 -6.72 5.40 21.02
CA ALA A 311 -6.65 3.99 20.68
C ALA A 311 -5.21 3.47 20.82
N CYS A 312 -4.25 4.27 20.38
CA CYS A 312 -2.83 4.02 20.62
C CYS A 312 -1.99 5.30 20.59
N ASP A 313 -0.84 5.23 21.24
CA ASP A 313 0.24 6.20 21.18
C ASP A 313 1.55 5.40 21.20
N VAL A 314 2.06 5.12 20.03
CA VAL A 314 3.15 4.16 19.84
C VAL A 314 4.26 4.72 18.99
N GLU A 315 5.48 4.19 19.17
CA GLU A 315 6.61 4.50 18.31
C GLU A 315 6.74 3.42 17.23
N MET A 316 6.69 3.84 15.95
CA MET A 316 7.04 3.00 14.80
C MET A 316 8.50 3.22 14.43
N LYS A 317 9.23 2.13 14.18
CA LYS A 317 10.64 2.12 13.77
C LYS A 317 10.80 1.43 12.42
N LYS A 318 11.94 1.65 11.79
CA LYS A 318 12.27 1.00 10.52
C LYS A 318 11.94 -0.50 10.53
N GLY A 319 11.19 -0.93 9.52
CA GLY A 319 10.73 -2.31 9.33
C GLY A 319 9.45 -2.67 10.09
N ASP A 320 8.86 -1.75 10.86
CA ASP A 320 7.54 -1.94 11.45
C ASP A 320 6.45 -1.71 10.43
N MET A 321 5.34 -2.42 10.61
CA MET A 321 4.09 -2.18 9.89
C MET A 321 2.93 -2.11 10.88
N MET A 322 2.00 -1.21 10.61
CA MET A 322 0.77 -1.05 11.38
C MET A 322 -0.41 -0.88 10.44
N MET A 323 -1.53 -1.47 10.80
CA MET A 323 -2.81 -1.31 10.10
C MET A 323 -3.65 -0.23 10.77
N VAL A 324 -4.25 0.65 9.97
CA VAL A 324 -5.26 1.63 10.42
C VAL A 324 -6.49 1.50 9.53
N PRO A 325 -7.65 1.17 10.08
CA PRO A 325 -8.90 1.09 9.33
C PRO A 325 -9.37 2.47 8.84
N LYS A 326 -10.21 2.46 7.82
CA LYS A 326 -10.89 3.68 7.36
C LYS A 326 -11.67 4.35 8.49
N ASN A 327 -11.81 5.67 8.41
CA ASN A 327 -12.51 6.53 9.36
C ASN A 327 -11.85 6.68 10.74
N TYR A 328 -10.75 5.98 11.03
CA TYR A 328 -9.99 6.19 12.27
C TYR A 328 -9.02 7.36 12.10
N PRO A 329 -9.14 8.42 12.93
CA PRO A 329 -8.20 9.52 12.91
C PRO A 329 -6.80 9.05 13.31
N VAL A 330 -5.81 9.40 12.50
CA VAL A 330 -4.40 9.06 12.71
C VAL A 330 -3.50 10.23 12.43
N THR A 331 -2.45 10.38 13.23
CA THR A 331 -1.35 11.33 13.00
C THR A 331 -0.01 10.63 13.17
N MET A 332 1.03 11.15 12.51
CA MET A 332 2.40 10.64 12.60
C MET A 332 3.34 11.81 12.78
N GLN A 333 4.15 11.78 13.84
CA GLN A 333 5.18 12.78 14.08
C GLN A 333 6.55 12.12 13.96
N ALA A 334 7.36 12.60 13.01
CA ALA A 334 8.71 12.10 12.79
C ALA A 334 9.61 12.34 14.00
N GLY A 335 10.49 11.39 14.27
CA GLY A 335 11.58 11.55 15.24
C GLY A 335 12.72 12.43 14.72
N ASP A 336 13.85 12.38 15.44
CA ASP A 336 15.01 13.23 15.11
C ASP A 336 15.71 12.83 13.80
N ASP A 337 15.56 11.59 13.34
CA ASP A 337 16.11 11.07 12.08
C ASP A 337 15.17 11.22 10.88
N GLY A 338 14.01 11.87 11.07
CA GLY A 338 12.93 11.90 10.10
C GLY A 338 12.14 10.60 10.03
N PHE A 339 11.22 10.51 9.07
CA PHE A 339 10.38 9.33 8.89
C PHE A 339 9.98 9.16 7.43
N ASP A 340 10.39 8.06 6.83
CA ASP A 340 9.96 7.65 5.49
C ASP A 340 9.03 6.44 5.61
N ALA A 341 7.83 6.53 5.03
CA ALA A 341 6.85 5.46 5.06
C ALA A 341 6.24 5.17 3.70
N ALA A 342 5.99 3.89 3.45
CA ALA A 342 5.10 3.41 2.40
C ALA A 342 3.72 3.13 3.02
N ILE A 343 2.68 3.74 2.46
CA ILE A 343 1.29 3.63 2.95
C ILE A 343 0.48 2.96 1.85
N VAL A 344 0.14 1.70 2.02
CA VAL A 344 -0.69 0.96 1.06
C VAL A 344 -2.14 1.01 1.47
N MET A 345 -2.99 1.35 0.53
CA MET A 345 -4.43 1.55 0.73
C MET A 345 -5.21 0.57 -0.14
N ASN A 346 -6.29 0.00 0.39
CA ASN A 346 -7.16 -0.93 -0.32
C ASN A 346 -8.29 -0.21 -1.09
N SER A 347 -7.93 0.89 -1.71
CA SER A 347 -8.73 1.62 -2.69
C SER A 347 -7.80 2.18 -3.77
N HIS A 348 -8.20 2.11 -5.01
CA HIS A 348 -7.44 2.70 -6.12
C HIS A 348 -7.53 4.24 -6.13
N MET A 349 -8.47 4.81 -5.40
CA MET A 349 -8.70 6.25 -5.27
C MET A 349 -8.99 6.61 -3.82
N PRO A 350 -7.96 6.68 -2.98
CA PRO A 350 -8.14 6.99 -1.56
C PRO A 350 -8.52 8.45 -1.38
N ILE A 351 -9.50 8.69 -0.51
CA ILE A 351 -9.97 10.03 -0.14
C ILE A 351 -9.55 10.30 1.30
N SER A 352 -8.75 11.35 1.50
CA SER A 352 -8.27 11.76 2.81
C SER A 352 -8.99 13.00 3.31
N MET A 353 -9.35 13.00 4.58
CA MET A 353 -9.86 14.15 5.32
C MET A 353 -8.83 14.56 6.38
N HIS A 354 -8.58 15.84 6.50
CA HIS A 354 -7.64 16.39 7.48
C HIS A 354 -8.38 17.25 8.49
N LEU A 355 -7.99 17.18 9.77
CA LEU A 355 -8.58 18.00 10.82
C LEU A 355 -8.03 19.42 10.83
N THR A 356 -6.79 19.62 10.40
CA THR A 356 -6.07 20.88 10.50
C THR A 356 -5.50 21.32 9.15
N GLY A 357 -5.26 22.60 8.98
CA GLY A 357 -4.76 23.23 7.77
C GLY A 357 -5.83 24.02 7.02
N LYS A 358 -5.42 24.77 5.98
CA LYS A 358 -6.30 25.70 5.26
C LYS A 358 -7.54 25.04 4.65
N ASP A 359 -7.38 23.84 4.09
CA ASP A 359 -8.45 23.08 3.41
C ASP A 359 -8.98 21.92 4.29
N SER A 360 -8.94 22.10 5.61
CA SER A 360 -9.31 21.08 6.58
C SER A 360 -10.78 21.09 6.93
N VAL A 361 -11.24 20.00 7.54
CA VAL A 361 -12.59 19.89 8.10
C VAL A 361 -12.88 21.06 9.04
N PHE A 362 -11.93 21.38 9.94
CA PHE A 362 -12.11 22.49 10.87
C PHE A 362 -12.27 23.83 10.15
N SER A 363 -11.48 24.11 9.12
CA SER A 363 -11.56 25.36 8.35
C SER A 363 -12.85 25.49 7.55
N MET A 364 -13.42 24.36 7.09
CA MET A 364 -14.64 24.34 6.25
C MET A 364 -15.95 24.39 7.06
N ILE A 365 -15.93 24.08 8.36
CA ILE A 365 -17.10 24.23 9.23
C ILE A 365 -17.37 25.73 9.44
N LYS A 366 -18.63 26.15 9.28
CA LYS A 366 -19.04 27.54 9.49
C LYS A 366 -18.74 28.03 10.91
N PRO A 367 -18.34 29.33 11.10
CA PRO A 367 -17.99 29.85 12.42
C PRO A 367 -19.08 29.62 13.48
N GLU A 368 -20.36 29.86 13.13
CA GLU A 368 -21.48 29.71 14.06
C GLU A 368 -21.62 28.26 14.57
N VAL A 369 -21.34 27.29 13.66
CA VAL A 369 -21.35 25.86 14.01
C VAL A 369 -20.15 25.52 14.90
N ARG A 370 -18.96 26.03 14.57
CA ARG A 370 -17.76 25.80 15.41
C ARG A 370 -17.93 26.38 16.82
N MET A 371 -18.34 27.65 16.92
CA MET A 371 -18.59 28.29 18.21
C MET A 371 -19.63 27.51 19.06
N GLY A 372 -20.70 27.05 18.44
CA GLY A 372 -21.72 26.26 19.14
C GLY A 372 -21.22 24.86 19.53
N ALA A 373 -20.56 24.15 18.62
CA ALA A 373 -20.08 22.78 18.84
C ALA A 373 -18.97 22.71 19.90
N PHE A 374 -18.02 23.66 19.87
CA PHE A 374 -16.87 23.69 20.78
C PHE A 374 -17.08 24.60 22.00
N LYS A 375 -18.21 25.32 22.07
CA LYS A 375 -18.54 26.28 23.12
C LYS A 375 -17.43 27.32 23.35
N ILE A 376 -16.91 27.89 22.26
CA ILE A 376 -15.84 28.88 22.26
C ILE A 376 -16.36 30.27 21.88
N SER A 377 -15.63 31.30 22.29
CA SER A 377 -15.94 32.69 21.92
C SER A 377 -15.56 32.95 20.45
N GLU A 378 -16.16 34.00 19.88
CA GLU A 378 -15.85 34.46 18.53
C GLU A 378 -14.36 34.83 18.37
N GLU A 379 -13.76 35.44 19.38
CA GLU A 379 -12.33 35.81 19.37
C GLU A 379 -11.43 34.56 19.30
N LEU A 380 -11.79 33.52 20.08
CA LEU A 380 -11.03 32.27 20.07
C LEU A 380 -11.21 31.52 18.74
N ASP A 381 -12.43 31.52 18.19
CA ASP A 381 -12.69 30.91 16.88
C ASP A 381 -11.89 31.57 15.77
N LYS A 382 -11.91 32.92 15.71
CA LYS A 382 -11.13 33.70 14.74
C LYS A 382 -9.63 33.39 14.86
N ARG A 383 -9.09 33.43 16.08
CA ARG A 383 -7.66 33.14 16.33
C ARG A 383 -7.28 31.74 15.88
N VAL A 384 -8.06 30.70 16.25
CA VAL A 384 -7.78 29.32 15.87
C VAL A 384 -7.91 29.14 14.35
N HIS A 385 -8.94 29.75 13.74
CA HIS A 385 -9.13 29.69 12.29
C HIS A 385 -8.00 30.36 11.51
N GLU A 386 -7.55 31.54 11.92
CA GLU A 386 -6.43 32.26 11.31
C GLU A 386 -5.15 31.45 11.37
N GLU A 387 -4.80 30.94 12.56
CA GLU A 387 -3.61 30.10 12.74
C GLU A 387 -3.68 28.80 11.94
N ASN A 388 -4.86 28.18 11.88
CA ASN A 388 -5.07 26.95 11.13
C ASN A 388 -4.97 27.20 9.61
N SER A 389 -5.52 28.31 9.12
CA SER A 389 -5.53 28.67 7.69
C SER A 389 -4.14 29.01 7.14
N ARG A 390 -3.19 29.37 8.01
CA ARG A 390 -1.79 29.61 7.64
C ARG A 390 -0.98 28.33 7.49
N ARG A 391 -1.55 27.14 7.76
CA ARG A 391 -0.82 25.87 7.73
C ARG A 391 -1.18 25.06 6.51
N HIS A 392 -0.19 24.30 6.05
CA HIS A 392 -0.45 23.26 5.06
C HIS A 392 -1.40 22.20 5.63
N THR A 393 -2.28 21.65 4.78
CA THR A 393 -3.33 20.71 5.24
C THR A 393 -2.78 19.35 5.62
N ALA A 394 -1.78 18.81 4.90
CA ALA A 394 -1.35 17.42 5.06
C ALA A 394 -0.04 17.26 5.86
N ILE A 395 0.92 18.18 5.73
CA ILE A 395 2.24 18.09 6.35
C ILE A 395 2.53 19.38 7.12
N LEU A 396 2.89 19.25 8.38
CA LEU A 396 3.07 20.35 9.32
C LEU A 396 4.51 20.44 9.81
N LEU A 397 5.02 21.68 9.94
CA LEU A 397 6.28 21.97 10.63
C LEU A 397 6.16 21.77 12.14
N PRO A 398 7.25 21.38 12.81
CA PRO A 398 7.30 21.32 14.26
C PRO A 398 7.12 22.72 14.89
N PRO A 399 6.44 22.83 16.04
CA PRO A 399 6.15 24.11 16.69
C PRO A 399 7.37 24.97 17.00
N ARG A 400 8.50 24.34 17.31
CA ARG A 400 9.75 25.03 17.72
C ARG A 400 10.53 25.65 16.56
N GLU A 401 10.24 25.27 15.33
CA GLU A 401 10.89 25.78 14.12
C GLU A 401 10.09 26.90 13.46
N ARG A 402 8.99 27.34 14.09
CA ARG A 402 8.20 28.49 13.63
C ARG A 402 8.91 29.78 14.02
N SER A 403 9.47 30.47 13.04
CA SER A 403 9.90 31.84 13.21
C SER A 403 8.66 32.73 13.34
N PRO A 404 8.72 33.82 14.13
CA PRO A 404 7.69 34.86 14.08
C PRO A 404 7.44 35.42 12.67
N ARG A 405 8.43 35.29 11.77
CA ARG A 405 8.34 35.65 10.35
C ARG A 405 7.63 34.61 9.48
N ASP A 406 7.44 33.39 9.95
CA ASP A 406 6.70 32.33 9.20
C ASP A 406 5.20 32.69 9.07
N GLY A 407 4.71 33.71 9.74
CA GLY A 407 3.38 34.28 9.60
C GLY A 407 3.28 35.46 8.61
N GLU A 408 4.40 36.07 8.21
CA GLU A 408 4.42 37.15 7.23
C GLU A 408 4.72 36.70 5.80
N PHE A 409 5.39 35.57 5.64
CA PHE A 409 5.46 34.87 4.35
C PHE A 409 4.35 33.85 4.34
N GLY A 410 3.20 34.25 3.84
CA GLY A 410 2.16 33.31 3.41
C GLY A 410 2.85 32.24 2.58
N ASP A 411 2.55 30.96 2.87
CA ASP A 411 3.14 29.77 2.24
C ASP A 411 3.74 30.11 0.87
N GLU A 412 5.06 30.37 0.84
CA GLU A 412 5.76 30.52 -0.41
C GLU A 412 5.56 29.21 -1.15
N GLU A 413 4.73 29.31 -2.16
CA GLU A 413 4.53 28.37 -3.26
C GLU A 413 4.65 26.89 -2.83
N VAL A 414 3.52 26.32 -2.45
CA VAL A 414 3.25 24.98 -2.94
C VAL A 414 3.50 25.06 -4.44
N LEU A 415 4.68 24.61 -4.88
CA LEU A 415 4.94 24.36 -6.27
C LEU A 415 4.00 23.20 -6.66
N VAL A 416 2.76 23.54 -6.90
CA VAL A 416 1.95 22.87 -7.92
C VAL A 416 2.74 23.20 -9.17
N GLY A 417 3.59 22.27 -9.61
CA GLY A 417 4.42 22.49 -10.78
C GLY A 417 3.51 22.68 -11.95
N ASP A 418 3.38 23.92 -12.37
CA ASP A 418 2.89 24.26 -13.69
C ASP A 418 3.89 23.69 -14.68
N ASN A 419 3.57 22.55 -15.23
CA ASN A 419 4.29 21.96 -16.32
C ASN A 419 3.83 22.68 -17.61
N GLU A 420 4.54 23.73 -17.99
CA GLU A 420 4.55 24.12 -19.38
C GLU A 420 5.44 23.13 -20.14
N GLY A 421 4.80 22.25 -20.90
CA GLY A 421 5.41 21.52 -21.98
C GLY A 421 5.52 20.01 -21.80
N THR A 422 4.51 19.31 -22.03
CA THR A 422 4.21 18.19 -22.94
C THR A 422 2.91 17.53 -22.50
N ASP A 423 1.94 17.52 -23.42
CA ASP A 423 0.65 16.87 -23.29
C ASP A 423 0.76 15.39 -22.94
N ALA A 424 0.63 15.08 -21.65
CA ALA A 424 0.16 13.82 -21.12
C ALA A 424 -0.59 14.16 -19.83
N GLY A 425 -1.90 14.32 -19.91
CA GLY A 425 -2.77 14.87 -18.86
C GLY A 425 -2.60 14.27 -17.47
N SER A 426 -1.89 14.97 -16.60
CA SER A 426 -1.98 14.80 -15.15
C SER A 426 -2.84 15.94 -14.59
N SER A 427 -4.14 15.91 -14.89
CA SER A 427 -5.10 16.77 -14.22
C SER A 427 -5.31 16.27 -12.81
N SER A 428 -5.21 17.16 -11.82
CA SER A 428 -5.92 17.00 -10.55
C SER A 428 -7.32 16.47 -10.87
N PRO A 429 -7.90 15.54 -10.07
CA PRO A 429 -9.24 15.04 -10.36
C PRO A 429 -10.16 16.22 -10.55
N SER A 430 -10.86 16.26 -11.68
CA SER A 430 -11.84 17.30 -11.93
C SER A 430 -12.91 17.24 -10.85
N MET A 431 -13.60 18.35 -10.60
CA MET A 431 -14.74 18.34 -9.66
C MET A 431 -15.78 17.29 -10.05
N ASP A 432 -15.82 16.90 -11.32
CA ASP A 432 -16.70 15.84 -11.81
C ASP A 432 -16.17 14.44 -11.44
N ASP A 433 -14.86 14.20 -11.49
CA ASP A 433 -14.25 12.94 -11.01
C ASP A 433 -14.44 12.77 -9.50
N VAL A 434 -14.32 13.88 -8.72
CA VAL A 434 -14.59 13.87 -7.28
C VAL A 434 -16.07 13.64 -7.00
N ARG A 435 -16.97 14.21 -7.82
CA ARG A 435 -18.39 13.94 -7.74
C ARG A 435 -18.71 12.49 -8.05
N GLU A 436 -18.16 11.93 -9.12
CA GLU A 436 -18.37 10.54 -9.53
C GLU A 436 -17.87 9.58 -8.44
N ALA A 437 -16.70 9.86 -7.83
CA ALA A 437 -16.20 9.10 -6.68
C ALA A 437 -17.12 9.23 -5.44
N ILE A 438 -17.66 10.40 -5.17
CA ILE A 438 -18.61 10.63 -4.08
C ILE A 438 -19.93 9.88 -4.36
N TRP A 439 -20.44 9.94 -5.60
CA TRP A 439 -21.68 9.24 -5.97
C TRP A 439 -21.51 7.72 -5.93
N SER A 440 -20.39 7.18 -6.37
CA SER A 440 -20.10 5.73 -6.26
C SER A 440 -20.04 5.22 -4.82
N MET A 441 -19.80 6.11 -3.85
CA MET A 441 -19.85 5.75 -2.43
C MET A 441 -21.30 5.55 -1.92
N PHE A 442 -22.28 6.13 -2.59
CA PHE A 442 -23.71 6.03 -2.20
C PHE A 442 -24.48 4.98 -3.02
N GLU A 443 -23.94 4.49 -4.14
CA GLU A 443 -24.59 3.43 -4.94
C GLU A 443 -24.30 2.00 -4.45
N VAL A 444 -23.45 1.80 -3.47
CA VAL A 444 -23.08 0.49 -2.89
C VAL A 444 -23.58 0.32 -1.44
N ALA A 445 -24.61 1.06 -1.06
CA ALA A 445 -25.28 0.88 0.23
C ALA A 445 -26.60 0.11 0.09
#